data_1659d27ce76f8ebe9ca71baa9f307ca9
#
_entry.id   1659d27ce76f8ebe9ca71baa9f307ca9
#
_cell.length_a   1.000
_cell.length_b   1.000
_cell.length_c   1.000
_cell.angle_alpha   90.00
_cell.angle_beta   90.00
_cell.angle_gamma   90.00
#
_symmetry.space_group_name_H-M   'P 1'
#
loop_
_entity.id
_entity.type
_entity.pdbx_description
1 polymer ?
#
loop_
_entity_poly.entity_id
_entity_poly.type
_entity_poly.pdbx_seq_one_letter_code
_entity_poly.pdbx_strand_id
1 'polypeptide(L)'
;MIIGIPFFLQLIYMLLYFLPKKTFKKTKKKSKICVIIPAHNEEDVIYDTVKDLFINQNYPHNLFDVYVIADNCTDKTAELAKKAGATVFTHIDNNPKHHMVGYALKYGLKELLKIDETKHYDFMIRLDADNHINKEFFNLMNDAYNSGAKIARPYESALNMTQNCFTKACGLYYIFDSRCSSRVRERLHLDAHVNGPGSLTDFDIIRKIGGYDTTTMCEDTEFNWKRMFEKVKCHYVEDAVVYEDLPSTLKDTYYRNKRLGAGNTRLFFKYTPKLWFYTFKNLNLSFIENWLTYIFIPICPILCIWLPGYYIYAYVYHLLGGGSSFTGTFLWFKNVDWITYTSTMILFMIGVLFVFCGLLQATLLVITDYKKMGAKNRKELISGIVLFPIFSIIYVITITIGIFSKPKWNKISRNSHVKNT
;
A
#
# COMPACT_ATOMS: atom_id res chain seq x y z
N MET A 1 -22.23 -4.97 -14.14
CA MET A 1 -22.40 -5.06 -12.68
C MET A 1 -21.09 -5.34 -11.93
N ILE A 2 -20.35 -6.40 -12.21
CA ILE A 2 -19.11 -6.76 -11.48
C ILE A 2 -18.03 -5.66 -11.53
N ILE A 3 -17.87 -4.96 -12.66
CA ILE A 3 -16.90 -3.87 -12.83
C ILE A 3 -17.21 -2.66 -11.94
N GLY A 4 -18.48 -2.41 -11.62
CA GLY A 4 -18.87 -1.29 -10.77
C GLY A 4 -18.59 -1.49 -9.29
N ILE A 5 -18.39 -2.72 -8.82
CA ILE A 5 -18.26 -3.03 -7.39
C ILE A 5 -17.07 -2.32 -6.72
N PRO A 6 -15.85 -2.34 -7.29
CA PRO A 6 -14.70 -1.64 -6.69
C PRO A 6 -14.91 -0.12 -6.63
N PHE A 7 -15.57 0.47 -7.63
CA PHE A 7 -15.91 1.90 -7.64
C PHE A 7 -16.97 2.24 -6.61
N PHE A 8 -17.96 1.37 -6.43
CA PHE A 8 -18.99 1.52 -5.41
C PHE A 8 -18.37 1.45 -4.00
N LEU A 9 -17.42 0.57 -3.78
CA LEU A 9 -16.69 0.49 -2.52
C LEU A 9 -15.90 1.79 -2.24
N GLN A 10 -15.21 2.34 -3.24
CA GLN A 10 -14.53 3.63 -3.11
C GLN A 10 -15.52 4.78 -2.84
N LEU A 11 -16.68 4.78 -3.48
CA LEU A 11 -17.73 5.77 -3.21
C LEU A 11 -18.20 5.69 -1.76
N ILE A 12 -18.43 4.49 -1.22
CA ILE A 12 -18.76 4.29 0.20
C ILE A 12 -17.67 4.87 1.09
N TYR A 13 -16.39 4.60 0.80
CA TYR A 13 -15.28 5.17 1.58
C TYR A 13 -15.27 6.70 1.52
N MET A 14 -15.60 7.29 0.38
CA MET A 14 -15.70 8.76 0.26
C MET A 14 -16.88 9.33 1.03
N LEU A 15 -18.06 8.70 1.01
CA LEU A 15 -19.22 9.11 1.81
C LEU A 15 -18.92 9.06 3.32
N LEU A 16 -18.12 8.09 3.74
CA LEU A 16 -17.69 7.89 5.13
C LEU A 16 -16.38 8.62 5.47
N TYR A 17 -15.87 9.45 4.58
CA TYR A 17 -14.59 10.14 4.71
C TYR A 17 -14.44 10.93 6.01
N PHE A 18 -15.52 11.55 6.47
CA PHE A 18 -15.53 12.41 7.66
C PHE A 18 -15.73 11.66 8.98
N LEU A 19 -15.78 10.32 8.96
CA LEU A 19 -15.79 9.56 10.21
C LEU A 19 -14.59 9.95 11.08
N PRO A 20 -14.78 10.12 12.40
CA PRO A 20 -13.69 10.49 13.30
C PRO A 20 -12.63 9.39 13.32
N LYS A 21 -11.35 9.78 13.46
CA LYS A 21 -10.27 8.80 13.65
C LYS A 21 -10.47 8.01 14.94
N LYS A 22 -9.99 6.77 14.96
CA LYS A 22 -9.87 6.00 16.19
C LYS A 22 -8.60 6.43 16.91
N THR A 23 -8.69 6.67 18.21
CA THR A 23 -7.54 6.91 19.09
C THR A 23 -7.37 5.72 20.04
N PHE A 24 -6.13 5.35 20.31
CA PHE A 24 -5.80 4.33 21.29
C PHE A 24 -5.51 4.97 22.65
N LYS A 25 -5.78 4.24 23.73
CA LYS A 25 -5.56 4.75 25.09
C LYS A 25 -4.07 4.91 25.35
N LYS A 26 -3.66 6.10 25.77
CA LYS A 26 -2.27 6.33 26.16
C LYS A 26 -1.91 5.46 27.36
N THR A 27 -0.74 4.86 27.29
CA THR A 27 -0.22 4.00 28.36
C THR A 27 1.13 4.48 28.88
N LYS A 28 1.37 4.29 30.18
CA LYS A 28 2.70 4.49 30.79
C LYS A 28 3.61 3.28 30.58
N LYS A 29 3.03 2.10 30.30
CA LYS A 29 3.81 0.89 30.04
C LYS A 29 4.54 1.04 28.71
N LYS A 30 5.86 0.83 28.73
CA LYS A 30 6.69 0.84 27.53
C LYS A 30 7.10 -0.60 27.21
N SER A 31 6.74 -1.02 26.00
CA SER A 31 7.06 -2.35 25.49
C SER A 31 8.41 -2.35 24.81
N LYS A 32 9.06 -3.52 24.74
CA LYS A 32 10.34 -3.68 24.07
C LYS A 32 10.13 -3.93 22.57
N ILE A 33 10.71 -3.07 21.75
CA ILE A 33 10.48 -3.01 20.30
C ILE A 33 11.68 -3.59 19.57
N CYS A 34 11.41 -4.41 18.56
CA CYS A 34 12.36 -4.81 17.54
C CYS A 34 12.04 -4.08 16.23
N VAL A 35 12.98 -3.31 15.70
CA VAL A 35 12.85 -2.71 14.36
C VAL A 35 13.64 -3.55 13.38
N ILE A 36 13.01 -3.99 12.28
CA ILE A 36 13.64 -4.79 11.23
C ILE A 36 13.60 -4.05 9.88
N ILE A 37 14.76 -3.98 9.23
CA ILE A 37 14.95 -3.24 7.98
C ILE A 37 15.64 -4.15 6.96
N PRO A 38 14.90 -4.75 6.00
CA PRO A 38 15.53 -5.42 4.86
C PRO A 38 16.14 -4.38 3.91
N ALA A 39 17.39 -4.61 3.48
CA ALA A 39 18.13 -3.71 2.61
C ALA A 39 18.91 -4.47 1.53
N HIS A 40 18.84 -4.01 0.28
CA HIS A 40 19.61 -4.53 -0.84
C HIS A 40 20.21 -3.40 -1.66
N ASN A 41 21.51 -3.14 -1.51
CA ASN A 41 22.23 -2.05 -2.18
C ASN A 41 21.59 -0.67 -1.94
N GLU A 42 21.44 -0.30 -0.67
CA GLU A 42 20.82 0.94 -0.18
C GLU A 42 21.84 1.84 0.56
N GLU A 43 23.13 1.84 0.12
CA GLU A 43 24.19 2.64 0.76
C GLU A 43 23.89 4.14 0.80
N ASP A 44 23.09 4.64 -0.15
CA ASP A 44 22.74 6.06 -0.27
C ASP A 44 21.81 6.55 0.86
N VAL A 45 21.02 5.66 1.50
CA VAL A 45 19.95 6.06 2.42
C VAL A 45 20.03 5.38 3.79
N ILE A 46 20.58 4.17 3.89
CA ILE A 46 20.50 3.33 5.09
C ILE A 46 21.10 3.97 6.36
N TYR A 47 22.20 4.73 6.20
CA TYR A 47 22.85 5.41 7.32
C TYR A 47 21.90 6.43 7.96
N ASP A 48 21.30 7.28 7.15
CA ASP A 48 20.41 8.36 7.62
C ASP A 48 19.13 7.78 8.21
N THR A 49 18.54 6.76 7.59
CA THR A 49 17.36 6.05 8.10
C THR A 49 17.60 5.47 9.48
N VAL A 50 18.68 4.71 9.66
CA VAL A 50 18.98 4.09 10.97
C VAL A 50 19.33 5.17 12.01
N LYS A 51 20.10 6.18 11.63
CA LYS A 51 20.51 7.26 12.54
C LYS A 51 19.31 8.07 13.01
N ASP A 52 18.34 8.33 12.12
CA ASP A 52 17.12 9.05 12.42
C ASP A 52 16.29 8.35 13.51
N LEU A 53 16.23 7.02 13.52
CA LEU A 53 15.53 6.25 14.55
C LEU A 53 16.12 6.50 15.95
N PHE A 54 17.44 6.58 16.06
CA PHE A 54 18.09 6.82 17.36
C PHE A 54 18.02 8.29 17.79
N ILE A 55 17.97 9.26 16.87
CA ILE A 55 17.98 10.68 17.22
C ILE A 55 16.58 11.23 17.45
N ASN A 56 15.62 10.85 16.60
CA ASN A 56 14.35 11.56 16.51
C ASN A 56 13.18 10.87 17.23
N GLN A 57 13.32 9.63 17.71
CA GLN A 57 12.23 8.97 18.39
C GLN A 57 12.16 9.34 19.88
N ASN A 58 10.98 9.81 20.33
CA ASN A 58 10.66 10.05 21.74
C ASN A 58 10.34 8.74 22.46
N TYR A 59 11.24 7.76 22.42
CA TYR A 59 11.08 6.46 23.07
C TYR A 59 12.37 6.07 23.78
N PRO A 60 12.33 5.37 24.95
CA PRO A 60 13.56 5.01 25.67
C PRO A 60 14.48 4.15 24.81
N HIS A 61 15.72 4.60 24.61
CA HIS A 61 16.69 3.92 23.72
C HIS A 61 17.03 2.49 24.15
N ASN A 62 16.92 2.17 25.43
CA ASN A 62 17.14 0.81 25.95
C ASN A 62 15.95 -0.14 25.70
N LEU A 63 14.83 0.37 25.15
CA LEU A 63 13.63 -0.40 24.89
C LEU A 63 13.37 -0.63 23.40
N PHE A 64 14.29 -0.27 22.52
CA PHE A 64 14.23 -0.68 21.12
C PHE A 64 15.62 -1.03 20.57
N ASP A 65 15.64 -2.03 19.70
CA ASP A 65 16.82 -2.42 18.95
C ASP A 65 16.52 -2.36 17.46
N VAL A 66 17.51 -1.98 16.65
CA VAL A 66 17.40 -1.87 15.18
C VAL A 66 18.24 -2.95 14.52
N TYR A 67 17.62 -3.76 13.69
CA TYR A 67 18.22 -4.84 12.92
C TYR A 67 18.11 -4.55 11.43
N VAL A 68 19.24 -4.55 10.73
CA VAL A 68 19.31 -4.42 9.28
C VAL A 68 19.66 -5.77 8.67
N ILE A 69 18.87 -6.23 7.71
CA ILE A 69 19.17 -7.42 6.93
C ILE A 69 19.80 -6.97 5.62
N ALA A 70 21.12 -7.05 5.53
CA ALA A 70 21.88 -6.77 4.32
C ALA A 70 21.78 -8.00 3.40
N ASP A 71 20.78 -7.98 2.48
CA ASP A 71 20.46 -9.10 1.60
C ASP A 71 21.18 -8.98 0.26
N ASN A 72 22.13 -9.88 -0.01
CA ASN A 72 22.90 -9.93 -1.27
C ASN A 72 23.49 -8.56 -1.66
N CYS A 73 23.93 -7.77 -0.67
CA CYS A 73 24.53 -6.46 -0.92
C CYS A 73 25.95 -6.58 -1.51
N THR A 74 26.23 -5.73 -2.49
CA THR A 74 27.55 -5.61 -3.15
C THR A 74 28.21 -4.25 -2.89
N ASP A 75 27.49 -3.36 -2.17
CA ASP A 75 27.90 -2.01 -1.80
C ASP A 75 28.21 -1.89 -0.28
N LYS A 76 28.30 -0.68 0.25
CA LYS A 76 28.61 -0.39 1.64
C LYS A 76 27.39 -0.41 2.57
N THR A 77 26.24 -0.92 2.15
CA THR A 77 24.99 -0.94 2.95
C THR A 77 25.20 -1.51 4.35
N ALA A 78 25.82 -2.70 4.45
CA ALA A 78 26.04 -3.37 5.75
C ALA A 78 26.98 -2.57 6.67
N GLU A 79 28.04 -2.00 6.13
CA GLU A 79 29.01 -1.18 6.87
C GLU A 79 28.35 0.09 7.42
N LEU A 80 27.60 0.81 6.56
CA LEU A 80 26.95 2.06 6.91
C LEU A 80 25.81 1.84 7.94
N ALA A 81 25.04 0.77 7.82
CA ALA A 81 24.02 0.41 8.80
C ALA A 81 24.64 0.14 10.19
N LYS A 82 25.76 -0.60 10.24
CA LYS A 82 26.50 -0.85 11.48
C LYS A 82 27.07 0.44 12.09
N LYS A 83 27.64 1.32 11.25
CA LYS A 83 28.14 2.63 11.67
C LYS A 83 27.05 3.53 12.25
N ALA A 84 25.81 3.41 11.75
CA ALA A 84 24.65 4.16 12.25
C ALA A 84 24.12 3.61 13.60
N GLY A 85 24.56 2.42 14.04
CA GLY A 85 24.18 1.81 15.32
C GLY A 85 23.28 0.58 15.21
N ALA A 86 22.96 0.09 14.01
CA ALA A 86 22.17 -1.12 13.85
C ALA A 86 22.99 -2.40 14.08
N THR A 87 22.33 -3.46 14.54
CA THR A 87 22.82 -4.82 14.42
C THR A 87 22.55 -5.32 13.00
N VAL A 88 23.57 -5.85 12.31
CA VAL A 88 23.46 -6.23 10.91
C VAL A 88 23.50 -7.74 10.74
N PHE A 89 22.51 -8.29 10.06
CA PHE A 89 22.50 -9.68 9.56
C PHE A 89 22.84 -9.65 8.07
N THR A 90 23.96 -10.27 7.71
CA THR A 90 24.34 -10.41 6.30
C THR A 90 23.79 -11.72 5.75
N HIS A 91 22.99 -11.62 4.70
CA HIS A 91 22.42 -12.75 3.98
C HIS A 91 22.94 -12.81 2.54
N ILE A 92 23.45 -13.95 2.15
CA ILE A 92 23.90 -14.23 0.79
C ILE A 92 23.19 -15.49 0.31
N ASP A 93 22.41 -15.37 -0.75
CA ASP A 93 21.72 -16.48 -1.41
C ASP A 93 22.07 -16.46 -2.89
N ASN A 94 22.66 -17.54 -3.40
CA ASN A 94 23.08 -17.67 -4.79
C ASN A 94 21.92 -17.98 -5.75
N ASN A 95 20.71 -18.21 -5.24
CA ASN A 95 19.55 -18.49 -6.08
C ASN A 95 18.85 -17.17 -6.48
N PRO A 96 18.91 -16.74 -7.75
CA PRO A 96 18.28 -15.48 -8.19
C PRO A 96 16.77 -15.41 -7.95
N LYS A 97 16.09 -16.56 -7.78
CA LYS A 97 14.65 -16.61 -7.46
C LYS A 97 14.35 -16.20 -6.03
N HIS A 98 15.34 -16.21 -5.15
CA HIS A 98 15.22 -15.83 -3.74
C HIS A 98 15.59 -14.35 -3.50
N HIS A 99 16.05 -13.61 -4.51
CA HIS A 99 16.36 -12.18 -4.38
C HIS A 99 15.06 -11.35 -4.28
N MET A 100 14.34 -11.54 -3.18
CA MET A 100 13.08 -10.88 -2.86
C MET A 100 13.02 -10.57 -1.37
N VAL A 101 12.38 -9.46 -1.01
CA VAL A 101 12.25 -8.98 0.38
C VAL A 101 11.71 -10.07 1.34
N GLY A 102 10.76 -10.90 0.87
CA GLY A 102 10.22 -12.00 1.67
C GLY A 102 11.26 -13.00 2.14
N TYR A 103 12.26 -13.34 1.30
CA TYR A 103 13.34 -14.24 1.69
C TYR A 103 14.33 -13.60 2.65
N ALA A 104 14.66 -12.33 2.43
CA ALA A 104 15.47 -11.54 3.36
C ALA A 104 14.81 -11.48 4.75
N LEU A 105 13.52 -11.16 4.81
CA LEU A 105 12.75 -11.14 6.05
C LEU A 105 12.69 -12.52 6.71
N LYS A 106 12.49 -13.59 5.95
CA LYS A 106 12.50 -14.96 6.47
C LYS A 106 13.82 -15.31 7.13
N TYR A 107 14.93 -14.97 6.47
CA TYR A 107 16.27 -15.18 7.05
C TYR A 107 16.47 -14.34 8.31
N GLY A 108 16.23 -13.03 8.24
CA GLY A 108 16.44 -12.11 9.36
C GLY A 108 15.59 -12.46 10.57
N LEU A 109 14.33 -12.86 10.37
CA LEU A 109 13.46 -13.28 11.47
C LEU A 109 13.92 -14.60 12.10
N LYS A 110 14.50 -15.53 11.32
CA LYS A 110 15.09 -16.76 11.89
C LYS A 110 16.28 -16.43 12.80
N GLU A 111 17.14 -15.50 12.40
CA GLU A 111 18.26 -15.05 13.25
C GLU A 111 17.75 -14.26 14.47
N LEU A 112 16.73 -13.42 14.27
CA LEU A 112 16.14 -12.62 15.33
C LEU A 112 15.45 -13.48 16.40
N LEU A 113 14.78 -14.58 16.04
CA LEU A 113 14.16 -15.49 17.00
C LEU A 113 15.17 -16.12 17.94
N LYS A 114 16.40 -16.39 17.49
CA LYS A 114 17.49 -16.86 18.36
C LYS A 114 17.90 -15.81 19.40
N ILE A 115 17.91 -14.54 19.01
CA ILE A 115 18.24 -13.40 19.88
C ILE A 115 17.08 -13.13 20.85
N ASP A 116 15.84 -13.30 20.41
CA ASP A 116 14.65 -13.07 21.21
C ASP A 116 14.55 -13.99 22.43
N GLU A 117 15.11 -15.20 22.38
CA GLU A 117 15.20 -16.10 23.53
C GLU A 117 15.82 -15.41 24.76
N THR A 118 16.70 -14.43 24.57
CA THR A 118 17.36 -13.67 25.65
C THR A 118 16.78 -12.25 25.80
N LYS A 119 16.38 -11.62 24.73
CA LYS A 119 15.92 -10.21 24.73
C LYS A 119 14.44 -10.04 25.02
N HIS A 120 13.59 -10.98 24.64
CA HIS A 120 12.13 -10.96 24.85
C HIS A 120 11.44 -9.70 24.35
N TYR A 121 11.31 -9.58 23.01
CA TYR A 121 10.57 -8.47 22.38
C TYR A 121 9.05 -8.64 22.51
N ASP A 122 8.36 -7.54 22.74
CA ASP A 122 6.89 -7.50 22.78
C ASP A 122 6.32 -7.45 21.34
N PHE A 123 6.88 -6.60 20.50
CA PHE A 123 6.46 -6.49 19.10
C PHE A 123 7.58 -6.02 18.18
N MET A 124 7.39 -6.32 16.90
CA MET A 124 8.26 -5.90 15.81
C MET A 124 7.65 -4.76 15.03
N ILE A 125 8.49 -3.83 14.57
CA ILE A 125 8.15 -2.83 13.54
C ILE A 125 9.02 -3.12 12.32
N ARG A 126 8.37 -3.28 11.15
CA ARG A 126 9.05 -3.38 9.87
C ARG A 126 9.16 -2.00 9.24
N LEU A 127 10.36 -1.63 8.79
CA LEU A 127 10.61 -0.45 7.96
C LEU A 127 11.37 -0.87 6.70
N ASP A 128 11.23 -0.13 5.63
CA ASP A 128 12.10 -0.25 4.47
C ASP A 128 13.32 0.67 4.62
N ALA A 129 14.38 0.46 3.84
CA ALA A 129 15.67 1.13 4.01
C ALA A 129 15.62 2.66 3.80
N ASP A 130 14.57 3.18 3.19
CA ASP A 130 14.32 4.58 2.89
C ASP A 130 13.19 5.21 3.71
N ASN A 131 12.69 4.49 4.74
CA ASN A 131 11.58 4.98 5.52
C ASN A 131 12.00 5.88 6.67
N HIS A 132 11.31 7.01 6.81
CA HIS A 132 11.36 7.86 7.99
C HIS A 132 10.03 7.82 8.75
N ILE A 133 10.07 8.07 10.04
CA ILE A 133 8.89 8.01 10.90
C ILE A 133 8.77 9.27 11.77
N ASN A 134 7.55 9.65 12.14
CA ASN A 134 7.35 10.82 13.01
C ASN A 134 7.83 10.54 14.44
N LYS A 135 8.19 11.59 15.18
CA LYS A 135 8.84 11.53 16.51
C LYS A 135 8.09 10.67 17.54
N GLU A 136 6.78 10.65 17.49
CA GLU A 136 5.93 9.90 18.43
C GLU A 136 5.56 8.50 17.93
N PHE A 137 6.13 8.05 16.83
CA PHE A 137 5.72 6.82 16.15
C PHE A 137 5.74 5.62 17.08
N PHE A 138 6.85 5.38 17.78
CA PHE A 138 6.98 4.24 18.70
C PHE A 138 6.00 4.35 19.88
N ASN A 139 5.76 5.56 20.41
CA ASN A 139 4.78 5.76 21.47
C ASN A 139 3.36 5.43 21.00
N LEU A 140 2.98 5.88 19.80
CA LEU A 140 1.65 5.65 19.23
C LEU A 140 1.42 4.17 18.91
N MET A 141 2.42 3.48 18.39
CA MET A 141 2.37 2.03 18.16
C MET A 141 2.33 1.26 19.48
N ASN A 142 3.09 1.68 20.48
CA ASN A 142 3.04 1.10 21.82
C ASN A 142 1.67 1.27 22.49
N ASP A 143 1.03 2.42 22.34
CA ASP A 143 -0.33 2.67 22.85
C ASP A 143 -1.34 1.75 22.17
N ALA A 144 -1.24 1.57 20.84
CA ALA A 144 -2.08 0.64 20.10
C ALA A 144 -1.86 -0.82 20.56
N TYR A 145 -0.60 -1.25 20.69
CA TYR A 145 -0.24 -2.57 21.14
C TYR A 145 -0.80 -2.88 22.55
N ASN A 146 -0.57 -1.99 23.51
CA ASN A 146 -1.10 -2.15 24.88
C ASN A 146 -2.63 -1.97 24.98
N SER A 147 -3.29 -1.45 23.91
CA SER A 147 -4.74 -1.46 23.77
C SER A 147 -5.28 -2.73 23.09
N GLY A 148 -4.43 -3.71 22.81
CA GLY A 148 -4.80 -5.03 22.26
C GLY A 148 -4.58 -5.20 20.75
N ALA A 149 -3.99 -4.21 20.06
CA ALA A 149 -3.66 -4.35 18.64
C ALA A 149 -2.45 -5.26 18.45
N LYS A 150 -2.68 -6.48 18.00
CA LYS A 150 -1.62 -7.46 17.74
C LYS A 150 -0.89 -7.22 16.40
N ILE A 151 -1.60 -6.68 15.43
CA ILE A 151 -1.05 -6.18 14.18
C ILE A 151 -1.63 -4.79 13.94
N ALA A 152 -0.80 -3.85 13.52
CA ALA A 152 -1.25 -2.51 13.16
C ALA A 152 -0.45 -1.94 11.99
N ARG A 153 -1.11 -1.08 11.21
CA ARG A 153 -0.47 -0.28 10.16
C ARG A 153 -0.51 1.21 10.50
N PRO A 154 0.50 1.98 10.09
CA PRO A 154 0.52 3.42 10.23
C PRO A 154 -0.25 4.15 9.11
N TYR A 155 -0.25 5.47 9.19
CA TYR A 155 -0.53 6.36 8.06
C TYR A 155 0.71 6.43 7.17
N GLU A 156 0.55 6.13 5.90
CA GLU A 156 1.61 6.22 4.90
C GLU A 156 1.57 7.58 4.20
N SER A 157 2.71 8.25 4.15
CA SER A 157 2.92 9.53 3.47
C SER A 157 4.17 9.49 2.61
N ALA A 158 4.45 10.56 1.88
CA ALA A 158 5.62 10.65 1.01
C ALA A 158 6.65 11.61 1.60
N LEU A 159 7.92 11.17 1.61
CA LEU A 159 9.05 12.00 1.99
C LEU A 159 9.28 13.12 0.96
N ASN A 160 9.19 12.78 -0.31
CA ASN A 160 9.40 13.68 -1.46
C ASN A 160 8.11 14.25 -2.06
N MET A 161 7.04 14.37 -1.27
CA MET A 161 5.70 14.76 -1.72
C MET A 161 5.67 16.05 -2.54
N THR A 162 6.49 17.04 -2.20
CA THR A 162 6.49 18.36 -2.85
C THR A 162 7.47 18.48 -4.02
N GLN A 163 8.23 17.42 -4.34
CA GLN A 163 9.31 17.45 -5.32
C GLN A 163 8.83 17.81 -6.74
N ASN A 164 7.79 17.12 -7.24
CA ASN A 164 7.21 17.41 -8.55
C ASN A 164 5.73 17.00 -8.62
N CYS A 165 5.07 17.25 -9.75
CA CYS A 165 3.65 16.93 -9.91
C CYS A 165 3.38 15.41 -9.90
N PHE A 166 4.33 14.59 -10.33
CA PHE A 166 4.24 13.13 -10.32
C PHE A 166 4.25 12.56 -8.90
N THR A 167 5.23 12.99 -8.07
CA THR A 167 5.30 12.57 -6.66
C THR A 167 4.08 12.99 -5.89
N LYS A 168 3.53 14.20 -6.17
CA LYS A 168 2.27 14.66 -5.57
C LYS A 168 1.09 13.76 -5.92
N ALA A 169 0.91 13.44 -7.20
CA ALA A 169 -0.19 12.57 -7.64
C ALA A 169 -0.03 11.13 -7.11
N CYS A 170 1.18 10.59 -7.13
CA CYS A 170 1.51 9.28 -6.56
C CYS A 170 1.23 9.26 -5.05
N GLY A 171 1.70 10.26 -4.31
CA GLY A 171 1.47 10.38 -2.87
C GLY A 171 -0.01 10.48 -2.50
N LEU A 172 -0.81 11.23 -3.26
CA LEU A 172 -2.26 11.32 -3.06
C LEU A 172 -2.94 9.95 -3.16
N TYR A 173 -2.45 9.05 -4.03
CA TYR A 173 -2.96 7.69 -4.14
C TYR A 173 -2.74 6.87 -2.86
N TYR A 174 -1.51 6.89 -2.28
CA TYR A 174 -1.21 6.19 -1.02
C TYR A 174 -1.92 6.78 0.18
N ILE A 175 -1.99 8.12 0.22
CA ILE A 175 -2.69 8.83 1.27
C ILE A 175 -4.20 8.54 1.24
N PHE A 176 -4.78 8.34 0.06
CA PHE A 176 -6.18 7.91 -0.03
C PHE A 176 -6.42 6.56 0.65
N ASP A 177 -5.57 5.57 0.41
CA ASP A 177 -5.71 4.28 1.09
C ASP A 177 -5.57 4.43 2.61
N SER A 178 -4.59 5.18 3.08
CA SER A 178 -4.39 5.45 4.50
C SER A 178 -5.53 6.25 5.10
N ARG A 179 -5.85 7.42 4.54
CA ARG A 179 -6.77 8.39 5.12
C ARG A 179 -8.24 8.01 4.96
N CYS A 180 -8.59 7.47 3.80
CA CYS A 180 -9.98 7.14 3.49
C CYS A 180 -10.27 5.67 3.81
N SER A 181 -9.67 4.74 3.07
CA SER A 181 -9.99 3.32 3.20
C SER A 181 -9.68 2.76 4.58
N SER A 182 -8.48 2.99 5.12
CA SER A 182 -8.05 2.37 6.38
C SER A 182 -8.76 2.96 7.59
N ARG A 183 -9.04 4.28 7.59
CA ARG A 183 -9.85 4.91 8.64
C ARG A 183 -11.27 4.35 8.66
N VAL A 184 -11.91 4.25 7.50
CA VAL A 184 -13.28 3.72 7.41
C VAL A 184 -13.32 2.26 7.85
N ARG A 185 -12.37 1.42 7.39
CA ARG A 185 -12.26 0.03 7.84
C ARG A 185 -12.14 -0.06 9.36
N GLU A 186 -11.24 0.72 9.97
CA GLU A 186 -11.07 0.72 11.43
C GLU A 186 -12.34 1.14 12.17
N ARG A 187 -13.07 2.16 11.66
CA ARG A 187 -14.33 2.66 12.27
C ARG A 187 -15.50 1.70 12.10
N LEU A 188 -15.56 0.96 11.00
CA LEU A 188 -16.57 -0.07 10.75
C LEU A 188 -16.17 -1.43 11.34
N HIS A 189 -15.11 -1.50 12.15
CA HIS A 189 -14.56 -2.73 12.71
C HIS A 189 -14.11 -3.76 11.68
N LEU A 190 -13.95 -3.34 10.43
CA LEU A 190 -13.33 -4.14 9.38
C LEU A 190 -11.81 -4.20 9.58
N ASP A 191 -11.17 -5.01 8.78
CA ASP A 191 -9.74 -5.30 8.86
C ASP A 191 -8.93 -4.32 8.00
N ALA A 192 -8.02 -3.56 8.58
CA ALA A 192 -7.08 -2.76 7.81
C ALA A 192 -6.08 -3.68 7.08
N HIS A 193 -5.56 -3.23 5.93
CA HIS A 193 -4.60 -4.02 5.16
C HIS A 193 -3.18 -3.71 5.63
N VAL A 194 -2.35 -4.75 5.80
CA VAL A 194 -0.92 -4.56 6.04
C VAL A 194 -0.25 -4.19 4.73
N ASN A 195 0.43 -3.06 4.68
CA ASN A 195 1.13 -2.55 3.47
C ASN A 195 2.67 -2.60 3.61
N GLY A 196 3.20 -3.27 4.61
CA GLY A 196 4.64 -3.41 4.82
C GLY A 196 5.24 -2.27 5.67
N PRO A 197 5.50 -1.08 5.12
CA PRO A 197 6.20 -0.01 5.83
C PRO A 197 5.55 0.41 7.15
N GLY A 198 6.34 0.49 8.21
CA GLY A 198 5.89 0.89 9.55
C GLY A 198 4.93 -0.08 10.23
N SER A 199 4.68 -1.26 9.67
CA SER A 199 3.74 -2.21 10.26
C SER A 199 4.26 -2.78 11.58
N LEU A 200 3.37 -2.78 12.61
CA LEU A 200 3.57 -3.45 13.88
C LEU A 200 3.07 -4.90 13.78
N THR A 201 3.84 -5.83 14.28
CA THR A 201 3.43 -7.23 14.46
C THR A 201 3.87 -7.72 15.83
N ASP A 202 2.91 -8.24 16.61
CA ASP A 202 3.17 -8.88 17.92
C ASP A 202 4.17 -10.01 17.75
N PHE A 203 5.13 -10.11 18.65
CA PHE A 203 6.22 -11.07 18.53
C PHE A 203 5.75 -12.52 18.76
N ASP A 204 4.69 -12.75 19.54
CA ASP A 204 4.08 -14.08 19.69
C ASP A 204 3.46 -14.59 18.39
N ILE A 205 2.91 -13.67 17.56
CA ILE A 205 2.43 -14.03 16.23
C ILE A 205 3.59 -14.48 15.35
N ILE A 206 4.71 -13.74 15.38
CA ILE A 206 5.92 -14.11 14.63
C ILE A 206 6.44 -15.48 15.05
N ARG A 207 6.48 -15.76 16.35
CA ARG A 207 6.86 -17.07 16.89
C ARG A 207 5.91 -18.16 16.41
N LYS A 208 4.59 -17.91 16.44
CA LYS A 208 3.54 -18.88 16.04
C LYS A 208 3.52 -19.16 14.55
N ILE A 209 3.64 -18.11 13.71
CA ILE A 209 3.52 -18.23 12.24
C ILE A 209 4.89 -18.61 11.61
N GLY A 210 5.98 -18.56 12.37
CA GLY A 210 7.33 -18.80 11.84
C GLY A 210 7.89 -17.62 11.05
N GLY A 211 7.44 -16.39 11.32
CA GLY A 211 7.87 -15.18 10.67
C GLY A 211 7.13 -14.87 9.35
N TYR A 212 7.71 -14.02 8.54
CA TYR A 212 7.23 -13.74 7.18
C TYR A 212 7.62 -14.92 6.26
N ASP A 213 6.87 -16.01 6.29
CA ASP A 213 7.05 -17.11 5.34
C ASP A 213 6.38 -16.75 4.00
N THR A 214 6.77 -15.62 3.44
CA THR A 214 6.26 -15.08 2.18
C THR A 214 7.31 -15.27 1.10
N THR A 215 6.90 -15.82 -0.03
CA THR A 215 7.79 -16.19 -1.14
C THR A 215 7.46 -15.46 -2.43
N THR A 216 6.67 -14.37 -2.32
CA THR A 216 6.22 -13.60 -3.49
C THR A 216 6.79 -12.19 -3.45
N MET A 217 6.70 -11.48 -4.60
CA MET A 217 7.14 -10.09 -4.72
C MET A 217 6.21 -9.07 -4.03
N CYS A 218 5.05 -9.52 -3.55
CA CYS A 218 4.12 -8.73 -2.75
C CYS A 218 3.97 -9.44 -1.40
N GLU A 219 5.06 -9.48 -0.67
CA GLU A 219 5.18 -10.20 0.61
C GLU A 219 4.23 -9.66 1.68
N ASP A 220 3.98 -8.36 1.66
CA ASP A 220 3.03 -7.65 2.52
C ASP A 220 1.59 -8.10 2.26
N THR A 221 1.16 -8.15 1.02
CA THR A 221 -0.15 -8.67 0.62
C THR A 221 -0.29 -10.15 0.97
N GLU A 222 0.75 -10.96 0.74
CA GLU A 222 0.74 -12.38 1.12
C GLU A 222 0.64 -12.55 2.63
N PHE A 223 1.40 -11.77 3.41
CA PHE A 223 1.32 -11.75 4.86
C PHE A 223 -0.06 -11.30 5.34
N ASN A 224 -0.62 -10.24 4.72
CA ASN A 224 -1.96 -9.75 5.03
C ASN A 224 -3.02 -10.86 4.93
N TRP A 225 -2.98 -11.68 3.90
CA TRP A 225 -3.95 -12.78 3.76
C TRP A 225 -3.67 -13.94 4.72
N LYS A 226 -2.40 -14.30 4.94
CA LYS A 226 -2.04 -15.37 5.90
C LYS A 226 -2.52 -15.05 7.31
N ARG A 227 -2.28 -13.82 7.81
CA ARG A 227 -2.75 -13.42 9.15
C ARG A 227 -4.27 -13.38 9.26
N MET A 228 -4.99 -13.03 8.19
CA MET A 228 -6.45 -13.06 8.18
C MET A 228 -6.98 -14.48 8.39
N PHE A 229 -6.34 -15.49 7.79
CA PHE A 229 -6.71 -16.89 8.01
C PHE A 229 -6.49 -17.33 9.46
N GLU A 230 -5.52 -16.75 10.14
CA GLU A 230 -5.28 -16.94 11.58
C GLU A 230 -6.21 -16.07 12.45
N LYS A 231 -7.16 -15.35 11.85
CA LYS A 231 -8.13 -14.46 12.53
C LYS A 231 -7.49 -13.33 13.32
N VAL A 232 -6.28 -12.91 12.93
CA VAL A 232 -5.58 -11.79 13.56
C VAL A 232 -5.96 -10.50 12.83
N LYS A 233 -6.66 -9.60 13.52
CA LYS A 233 -7.07 -8.31 12.97
C LYS A 233 -5.88 -7.35 12.84
N CYS A 234 -5.79 -6.62 11.74
CA CYS A 234 -4.93 -5.46 11.60
C CYS A 234 -5.68 -4.18 11.97
N HIS A 235 -5.11 -3.41 12.86
CA HIS A 235 -5.61 -2.11 13.28
C HIS A 235 -4.95 -0.98 12.50
N TYR A 236 -5.58 0.19 12.47
CA TYR A 236 -5.02 1.39 11.84
C TYR A 236 -4.70 2.46 12.86
N VAL A 237 -3.44 2.89 12.92
CA VAL A 237 -2.91 3.91 13.85
C VAL A 237 -2.62 5.17 13.06
N GLU A 238 -3.63 6.03 12.90
CA GLU A 238 -3.58 7.17 11.99
C GLU A 238 -2.56 8.26 12.36
N ASP A 239 -2.22 8.40 13.63
CA ASP A 239 -1.27 9.43 14.08
C ASP A 239 0.19 8.96 14.01
N ALA A 240 0.43 7.65 13.90
CA ALA A 240 1.73 7.10 13.56
C ALA A 240 1.94 7.24 12.05
N VAL A 241 2.90 8.07 11.65
CA VAL A 241 3.15 8.39 10.23
C VAL A 241 4.49 7.83 9.80
N VAL A 242 4.48 7.04 8.72
CA VAL A 242 5.67 6.62 7.99
C VAL A 242 5.76 7.39 6.67
N TYR A 243 6.97 7.82 6.32
CA TYR A 243 7.28 8.56 5.11
C TYR A 243 8.16 7.71 4.21
N GLU A 244 7.73 7.51 2.96
CA GLU A 244 8.44 6.75 1.93
C GLU A 244 8.97 7.66 0.83
N ASP A 245 10.09 7.29 0.19
CA ASP A 245 10.55 7.97 -1.04
C ASP A 245 9.79 7.40 -2.25
N LEU A 246 8.86 8.20 -2.79
CA LEU A 246 8.00 7.79 -3.90
C LEU A 246 8.68 7.98 -5.27
N PRO A 247 8.31 7.17 -6.29
CA PRO A 247 8.77 7.36 -7.64
C PRO A 247 8.53 8.78 -8.15
N SER A 248 9.59 9.43 -8.62
CA SER A 248 9.53 10.80 -9.14
C SER A 248 9.39 10.88 -10.65
N THR A 249 9.46 9.75 -11.36
CA THR A 249 9.38 9.65 -12.82
C THR A 249 8.31 8.66 -13.28
N LEU A 250 7.83 8.85 -14.51
CA LEU A 250 6.91 7.91 -15.15
C LEU A 250 7.53 6.52 -15.30
N LYS A 251 8.84 6.46 -15.59
CA LYS A 251 9.59 5.22 -15.77
C LYS A 251 9.61 4.39 -14.47
N ASP A 252 9.94 5.02 -13.35
CA ASP A 252 10.00 4.34 -12.05
C ASP A 252 8.60 3.91 -11.59
N THR A 253 7.59 4.76 -11.81
CA THR A 253 6.17 4.43 -11.58
C THR A 253 5.75 3.21 -12.41
N TYR A 254 6.11 3.17 -13.69
CA TYR A 254 5.83 2.03 -14.57
C TYR A 254 6.42 0.72 -14.04
N TYR A 255 7.70 0.70 -13.64
CA TYR A 255 8.33 -0.51 -13.13
C TYR A 255 7.72 -0.95 -11.79
N ARG A 256 7.43 -0.01 -10.89
CA ARG A 256 6.76 -0.30 -9.61
C ARG A 256 5.37 -0.91 -9.83
N ASN A 257 4.53 -0.28 -10.64
CA ASN A 257 3.16 -0.74 -10.91
C ASN A 257 3.14 -2.06 -11.66
N LYS A 258 4.05 -2.26 -12.61
CA LYS A 258 4.20 -3.52 -13.33
C LYS A 258 4.51 -4.68 -12.37
N ARG A 259 5.41 -4.46 -11.40
CA ARG A 259 5.71 -5.44 -10.35
C ARG A 259 4.49 -5.74 -9.49
N LEU A 260 3.77 -4.70 -9.04
CA LEU A 260 2.55 -4.85 -8.23
C LEU A 260 1.45 -5.60 -8.99
N GLY A 261 1.22 -5.27 -10.26
CA GLY A 261 0.25 -5.98 -11.11
C GLY A 261 0.56 -7.46 -11.25
N ALA A 262 1.83 -7.80 -11.55
CA ALA A 262 2.26 -9.19 -11.69
C ALA A 262 2.17 -9.99 -10.37
N GLY A 263 2.56 -9.38 -9.25
CA GLY A 263 2.58 -10.03 -7.93
C GLY A 263 1.17 -10.24 -7.38
N ASN A 264 0.40 -9.17 -7.29
CA ASN A 264 -0.95 -9.21 -6.71
C ASN A 264 -1.93 -10.06 -7.50
N THR A 265 -1.83 -10.10 -8.84
CA THR A 265 -2.67 -10.99 -9.66
C THR A 265 -2.45 -12.44 -9.32
N ARG A 266 -1.19 -12.89 -9.17
CA ARG A 266 -0.88 -14.27 -8.80
C ARG A 266 -1.37 -14.60 -7.40
N LEU A 267 -1.21 -13.69 -6.46
CA LEU A 267 -1.72 -13.85 -5.11
C LEU A 267 -3.24 -13.92 -5.10
N PHE A 268 -3.91 -13.05 -5.84
CA PHE A 268 -5.36 -13.05 -5.97
C PHE A 268 -5.89 -14.44 -6.39
N PHE A 269 -5.38 -14.99 -7.48
CA PHE A 269 -5.82 -16.33 -7.94
C PHE A 269 -5.41 -17.44 -6.97
N LYS A 270 -4.23 -17.37 -6.36
CA LYS A 270 -3.76 -18.36 -5.37
C LYS A 270 -4.65 -18.43 -4.13
N TYR A 271 -5.08 -17.27 -3.62
CA TYR A 271 -5.76 -17.20 -2.33
C TYR A 271 -7.28 -17.02 -2.40
N THR A 272 -7.85 -16.64 -3.56
CA THR A 272 -9.30 -16.47 -3.73
C THR A 272 -10.13 -17.68 -3.27
N PRO A 273 -9.81 -18.93 -3.63
CA PRO A 273 -10.58 -20.08 -3.17
C PRO A 273 -10.58 -20.22 -1.63
N LYS A 274 -9.42 -19.99 -1.02
CA LYS A 274 -9.26 -20.03 0.44
C LYS A 274 -10.03 -18.88 1.13
N LEU A 275 -9.97 -17.68 0.56
CA LEU A 275 -10.72 -16.51 1.06
C LEU A 275 -12.23 -16.77 1.07
N TRP A 276 -12.79 -17.30 -0.04
CA TRP A 276 -14.20 -17.65 -0.12
C TRP A 276 -14.59 -18.75 0.87
N PHE A 277 -13.78 -19.80 0.99
CA PHE A 277 -14.02 -20.85 1.98
C PHE A 277 -14.09 -20.29 3.40
N TYR A 278 -13.13 -19.42 3.79
CA TYR A 278 -13.14 -18.81 5.12
C TYR A 278 -14.27 -17.79 5.31
N THR A 279 -14.69 -17.10 4.24
CA THR A 279 -15.86 -16.19 4.27
C THR A 279 -17.12 -16.95 4.65
N PHE A 280 -17.42 -18.04 3.96
CA PHE A 280 -18.61 -18.85 4.26
C PHE A 280 -18.52 -19.52 5.62
N LYS A 281 -17.35 -20.02 5.99
CA LYS A 281 -17.15 -20.69 7.30
C LYS A 281 -17.32 -19.75 8.48
N ASN A 282 -16.90 -18.48 8.37
CA ASN A 282 -16.83 -17.55 9.50
C ASN A 282 -17.82 -16.39 9.41
N LEU A 283 -18.54 -16.22 8.29
CA LEU A 283 -19.44 -15.10 8.00
C LEU A 283 -18.79 -13.72 8.29
N ASN A 284 -17.51 -13.57 7.95
CA ASN A 284 -16.74 -12.38 8.26
C ASN A 284 -16.67 -11.44 7.05
N LEU A 285 -17.28 -10.28 7.17
CA LEU A 285 -17.34 -9.25 6.13
C LEU A 285 -15.95 -8.75 5.68
N SER A 286 -14.94 -8.81 6.56
CA SER A 286 -13.58 -8.39 6.20
C SER A 286 -12.96 -9.26 5.11
N PHE A 287 -13.31 -10.55 5.00
CA PHE A 287 -12.83 -11.39 3.90
C PHE A 287 -13.44 -10.97 2.57
N ILE A 288 -14.75 -10.65 2.55
CA ILE A 288 -15.46 -10.18 1.35
C ILE A 288 -14.88 -8.83 0.93
N GLU A 289 -14.75 -7.90 1.85
CA GLU A 289 -14.22 -6.55 1.59
C GLU A 289 -12.79 -6.60 1.05
N ASN A 290 -11.93 -7.44 1.65
CA ASN A 290 -10.56 -7.64 1.19
C ASN A 290 -10.53 -8.20 -0.23
N TRP A 291 -11.33 -9.23 -0.52
CA TRP A 291 -11.43 -9.81 -1.86
C TRP A 291 -11.92 -8.76 -2.87
N LEU A 292 -12.95 -7.96 -2.54
CA LEU A 292 -13.46 -6.90 -3.39
C LEU A 292 -12.41 -5.81 -3.68
N THR A 293 -11.53 -5.52 -2.73
CA THR A 293 -10.43 -4.58 -2.93
C THR A 293 -9.41 -5.11 -3.95
N TYR A 294 -9.04 -6.39 -3.84
CA TYR A 294 -8.04 -6.98 -4.72
C TYR A 294 -8.59 -7.43 -6.08
N ILE A 295 -9.91 -7.63 -6.24
CA ILE A 295 -10.53 -7.97 -7.54
C ILE A 295 -10.37 -6.86 -8.57
N PHE A 296 -10.13 -5.63 -8.13
CA PHE A 296 -9.86 -4.50 -9.04
C PHE A 296 -8.70 -4.82 -10.00
N ILE A 297 -7.65 -5.48 -9.51
CA ILE A 297 -6.46 -5.79 -10.31
C ILE A 297 -6.78 -6.66 -11.53
N PRO A 298 -7.39 -7.86 -11.40
CA PRO A 298 -7.73 -8.67 -12.57
C PRO A 298 -8.85 -8.05 -13.44
N ILE A 299 -9.61 -7.06 -12.94
CA ILE A 299 -10.59 -6.32 -13.73
C ILE A 299 -9.93 -5.26 -14.63
N CYS A 300 -8.74 -4.76 -14.29
CA CYS A 300 -8.03 -3.75 -15.08
C CYS A 300 -7.92 -4.08 -16.59
N PRO A 301 -7.60 -5.32 -17.02
CA PRO A 301 -7.60 -5.67 -18.45
C PRO A 301 -8.96 -5.50 -19.13
N ILE A 302 -10.03 -5.82 -18.41
CA ILE A 302 -11.40 -5.66 -18.93
C ILE A 302 -11.67 -4.19 -19.19
N LEU A 303 -11.30 -3.31 -18.26
CA LEU A 303 -11.45 -1.86 -18.41
C LEU A 303 -10.58 -1.30 -19.55
N CYS A 304 -9.33 -1.74 -19.66
CA CYS A 304 -8.36 -1.19 -20.59
C CYS A 304 -8.46 -1.76 -22.01
N ILE A 305 -8.89 -3.00 -22.17
CA ILE A 305 -8.83 -3.72 -23.45
C ILE A 305 -10.23 -4.02 -23.98
N TRP A 306 -11.06 -4.67 -23.17
CA TRP A 306 -12.37 -5.12 -23.63
C TRP A 306 -13.34 -3.96 -23.86
N LEU A 307 -13.38 -2.98 -22.97
CA LEU A 307 -14.30 -1.85 -23.09
C LEU A 307 -14.01 -1.02 -24.35
N PRO A 308 -12.78 -0.51 -24.60
CA PRO A 308 -12.48 0.19 -25.86
C PRO A 308 -12.67 -0.70 -27.09
N GLY A 309 -12.28 -1.98 -27.04
CA GLY A 309 -12.44 -2.93 -28.13
C GLY A 309 -13.91 -3.15 -28.49
N TYR A 310 -14.79 -3.25 -27.50
CA TYR A 310 -16.23 -3.36 -27.70
C TYR A 310 -16.80 -2.10 -28.40
N TYR A 311 -16.33 -0.91 -28.00
CA TYR A 311 -16.77 0.34 -28.63
C TYR A 311 -16.31 0.49 -30.07
N ILE A 312 -15.05 0.14 -30.34
CA ILE A 312 -14.52 0.15 -31.72
C ILE A 312 -15.33 -0.84 -32.58
N TYR A 313 -15.57 -2.05 -32.08
CA TYR A 313 -16.41 -3.03 -32.78
C TYR A 313 -17.81 -2.50 -33.07
N ALA A 314 -18.45 -1.94 -32.05
CA ALA A 314 -19.80 -1.43 -32.17
C ALA A 314 -19.91 -0.25 -33.16
N TYR A 315 -18.91 0.65 -33.15
CA TYR A 315 -18.80 1.75 -34.09
C TYR A 315 -18.61 1.26 -35.54
N VAL A 316 -17.69 0.34 -35.75
CA VAL A 316 -17.42 -0.27 -37.05
C VAL A 316 -18.67 -1.02 -37.57
N TYR A 317 -19.34 -1.81 -36.71
CA TYR A 317 -20.58 -2.50 -37.04
C TYR A 317 -21.68 -1.55 -37.54
N HIS A 318 -21.83 -0.41 -36.88
CA HIS A 318 -22.78 0.62 -37.28
C HIS A 318 -22.40 1.27 -38.62
N LEU A 319 -21.10 1.58 -38.84
CA LEU A 319 -20.63 2.13 -40.13
C LEU A 319 -20.86 1.17 -41.30
N LEU A 320 -20.87 -0.13 -41.08
CA LEU A 320 -21.12 -1.17 -42.07
C LEU A 320 -22.61 -1.43 -42.31
N GLY A 321 -23.50 -0.57 -41.79
CA GLY A 321 -24.95 -0.68 -41.99
C GLY A 321 -25.65 -1.72 -41.12
N GLY A 322 -24.97 -2.21 -40.07
CA GLY A 322 -25.57 -3.05 -39.05
C GLY A 322 -26.66 -2.28 -38.30
N GLY A 323 -27.91 -2.77 -38.41
CA GLY A 323 -29.12 -2.04 -37.95
C GLY A 323 -29.09 -1.72 -36.45
N SER A 324 -29.67 -0.56 -36.14
CA SER A 324 -29.81 0.03 -34.80
C SER A 324 -30.92 -0.61 -33.92
N SER A 325 -31.15 -1.92 -34.01
CA SER A 325 -32.29 -2.60 -33.37
C SER A 325 -32.12 -2.88 -31.88
N PHE A 326 -31.16 -2.29 -31.20
CA PHE A 326 -31.06 -2.40 -29.76
C PHE A 326 -31.67 -1.19 -29.06
N THR A 327 -33.01 -1.15 -28.97
CA THR A 327 -33.69 -0.25 -28.04
C THR A 327 -33.54 -0.72 -26.63
N GLY A 328 -32.40 -0.37 -26.02
CA GLY A 328 -32.16 -0.59 -24.60
C GLY A 328 -32.97 0.38 -23.75
N THR A 329 -34.02 -0.09 -23.12
CA THR A 329 -34.75 0.67 -22.09
C THR A 329 -33.94 0.72 -20.82
N PHE A 330 -33.18 1.79 -20.62
CA PHE A 330 -32.71 2.15 -19.27
C PHE A 330 -33.45 3.41 -18.83
N LEU A 331 -33.93 3.42 -17.61
CA LEU A 331 -34.90 4.24 -16.86
C LEU A 331 -35.25 5.67 -17.33
N TRP A 332 -34.46 6.33 -18.21
CA TRP A 332 -34.64 7.75 -18.57
C TRP A 332 -34.57 8.03 -20.07
N PHE A 333 -34.21 7.06 -20.92
CA PHE A 333 -34.01 7.28 -22.36
C PHE A 333 -34.91 6.35 -23.18
N LYS A 334 -36.08 6.85 -23.56
CA LYS A 334 -36.90 6.25 -24.61
C LYS A 334 -36.49 6.81 -25.98
N ASN A 335 -36.23 5.94 -26.96
CA ASN A 335 -35.97 6.29 -28.36
C ASN A 335 -34.63 6.99 -28.67
N VAL A 336 -33.56 6.70 -27.92
CA VAL A 336 -32.21 7.14 -28.28
C VAL A 336 -31.50 6.00 -29.02
N ASP A 337 -30.83 6.36 -30.13
CA ASP A 337 -30.03 5.38 -30.86
C ASP A 337 -28.90 4.83 -29.95
N TRP A 338 -28.48 3.59 -30.23
CA TRP A 338 -27.55 2.87 -29.40
C TRP A 338 -26.18 3.55 -29.23
N ILE A 339 -25.71 4.29 -30.29
CA ILE A 339 -24.43 5.02 -30.24
C ILE A 339 -24.53 6.21 -29.30
N THR A 340 -25.59 7.00 -29.40
CA THR A 340 -25.81 8.15 -28.52
C THR A 340 -25.97 7.70 -27.08
N TYR A 341 -26.70 6.60 -26.80
CA TYR A 341 -26.84 6.03 -25.47
C TYR A 341 -25.50 5.58 -24.90
N THR A 342 -24.75 4.77 -25.65
CA THR A 342 -23.46 4.24 -25.16
C THR A 342 -22.41 5.33 -25.00
N SER A 343 -22.33 6.27 -25.96
CA SER A 343 -21.40 7.42 -25.85
C SER A 343 -21.71 8.28 -24.64
N THR A 344 -23.00 8.55 -24.37
CA THR A 344 -23.43 9.32 -23.20
C THR A 344 -23.11 8.59 -21.91
N MET A 345 -23.32 7.27 -21.83
CA MET A 345 -22.97 6.47 -20.63
C MET A 345 -21.47 6.44 -20.38
N ILE A 346 -20.63 6.36 -21.43
CA ILE A 346 -19.18 6.42 -21.27
C ILE A 346 -18.76 7.79 -20.76
N LEU A 347 -19.21 8.85 -21.41
CA LEU A 347 -18.89 10.23 -21.01
C LEU A 347 -19.32 10.48 -19.56
N PHE A 348 -20.49 9.98 -19.18
CA PHE A 348 -20.97 10.04 -17.80
C PHE A 348 -20.05 9.25 -16.85
N MET A 349 -19.71 8.00 -17.16
CA MET A 349 -18.80 7.19 -16.34
C MET A 349 -17.41 7.80 -16.25
N ILE A 350 -16.85 8.29 -17.37
CA ILE A 350 -15.56 8.99 -17.38
C ILE A 350 -15.65 10.25 -16.51
N GLY A 351 -16.72 11.03 -16.64
CA GLY A 351 -16.95 12.23 -15.84
C GLY A 351 -17.04 11.91 -14.34
N VAL A 352 -17.81 10.89 -13.97
CA VAL A 352 -17.91 10.42 -12.58
C VAL A 352 -16.56 9.96 -12.05
N LEU A 353 -15.83 9.13 -12.77
CA LEU A 353 -14.50 8.67 -12.38
C LEU A 353 -13.50 9.83 -12.27
N PHE A 354 -13.49 10.74 -13.25
CA PHE A 354 -12.58 11.86 -13.26
C PHE A 354 -12.87 12.86 -12.15
N VAL A 355 -14.15 13.22 -11.94
CA VAL A 355 -14.54 14.22 -10.95
C VAL A 355 -14.58 13.63 -9.55
N PHE A 356 -15.29 12.53 -9.31
CA PHE A 356 -15.48 11.99 -7.95
C PHE A 356 -14.28 11.19 -7.46
N CYS A 357 -13.79 10.22 -8.25
CA CYS A 357 -12.66 9.37 -7.84
C CYS A 357 -11.30 10.02 -8.14
N GLY A 358 -11.29 11.14 -8.84
CA GLY A 358 -10.09 11.90 -9.15
C GLY A 358 -10.05 13.23 -8.39
N LEU A 359 -10.62 14.28 -8.98
CA LEU A 359 -10.45 15.65 -8.49
C LEU A 359 -11.02 15.87 -7.08
N LEU A 360 -12.25 15.43 -6.82
CA LEU A 360 -12.88 15.61 -5.50
C LEU A 360 -12.13 14.89 -4.40
N GLN A 361 -11.76 13.65 -4.65
CA GLN A 361 -10.97 12.84 -3.72
C GLN A 361 -9.62 13.49 -3.39
N ALA A 362 -8.85 13.87 -4.41
CA ALA A 362 -7.56 14.53 -4.24
C ALA A 362 -7.69 15.87 -3.52
N THR A 363 -8.73 16.65 -3.84
CA THR A 363 -9.02 17.93 -3.18
C THR A 363 -9.33 17.75 -1.69
N LEU A 364 -10.19 16.80 -1.33
CA LEU A 364 -10.50 16.51 0.07
C LEU A 364 -9.26 16.11 0.86
N LEU A 365 -8.41 15.26 0.29
CA LEU A 365 -7.16 14.85 0.93
C LEU A 365 -6.23 16.05 1.20
N VAL A 366 -6.05 16.92 0.21
CA VAL A 366 -5.21 18.12 0.36
C VAL A 366 -5.80 19.09 1.38
N ILE A 367 -7.12 19.27 1.40
CA ILE A 367 -7.78 20.16 2.39
C ILE A 367 -7.53 19.65 3.82
N THR A 368 -7.62 18.36 4.06
CA THR A 368 -7.59 17.77 5.41
C THR A 368 -6.19 17.42 5.91
N ASP A 369 -5.30 16.92 5.03
CA ASP A 369 -4.07 16.27 5.46
C ASP A 369 -2.78 16.89 4.90
N TYR A 370 -2.83 18.07 4.26
CA TYR A 370 -1.64 18.69 3.64
C TYR A 370 -0.42 18.80 4.57
N LYS A 371 -0.64 19.00 5.88
CA LYS A 371 0.45 19.03 6.87
C LYS A 371 1.14 17.68 7.03
N LYS A 372 0.37 16.57 7.04
CA LYS A 372 0.93 15.20 7.07
C LYS A 372 1.68 14.85 5.79
N MET A 373 1.41 15.58 4.70
CA MET A 373 2.10 15.48 3.41
C MET A 373 3.41 16.29 3.37
N GLY A 374 3.80 16.93 4.46
CA GLY A 374 5.00 17.78 4.51
C GLY A 374 4.89 19.08 3.71
N ALA A 375 3.70 19.46 3.23
CA ALA A 375 3.51 20.70 2.49
C ALA A 375 3.33 21.90 3.46
N LYS A 376 3.96 23.02 3.14
CA LYS A 376 3.82 24.27 3.91
C LYS A 376 2.41 24.87 3.79
N ASN A 377 1.83 24.73 2.62
CA ASN A 377 0.46 25.18 2.35
C ASN A 377 -0.22 24.32 1.27
N ARG A 378 -1.54 24.43 1.18
CA ARG A 378 -2.35 23.65 0.23
C ARG A 378 -2.02 23.94 -1.23
N LYS A 379 -1.55 25.17 -1.55
CA LYS A 379 -1.24 25.62 -2.93
C LYS A 379 -0.11 24.79 -3.55
N GLU A 380 0.85 24.35 -2.73
CA GLU A 380 1.96 23.50 -3.19
C GLU A 380 1.48 22.17 -3.80
N LEU A 381 0.31 21.69 -3.42
CA LEU A 381 -0.23 20.39 -3.83
C LEU A 381 -1.22 20.48 -5.01
N ILE A 382 -1.58 21.69 -5.48
CA ILE A 382 -2.58 21.89 -6.55
C ILE A 382 -2.20 21.12 -7.82
N SER A 383 -0.92 21.15 -8.22
CA SER A 383 -0.47 20.42 -9.42
C SER A 383 -0.67 18.89 -9.29
N GLY A 384 -0.58 18.36 -8.07
CA GLY A 384 -0.90 16.96 -7.77
C GLY A 384 -2.39 16.67 -7.93
N ILE A 385 -3.27 17.56 -7.46
CA ILE A 385 -4.73 17.41 -7.63
C ILE A 385 -5.09 17.34 -9.11
N VAL A 386 -4.57 18.28 -9.92
CA VAL A 386 -4.86 18.34 -11.37
C VAL A 386 -4.35 17.09 -12.09
N LEU A 387 -3.16 16.61 -11.73
CA LEU A 387 -2.57 15.42 -12.37
C LEU A 387 -3.15 14.10 -11.85
N PHE A 388 -3.78 14.06 -10.67
CA PHE A 388 -4.22 12.84 -10.01
C PHE A 388 -5.15 11.95 -10.86
N PRO A 389 -6.18 12.49 -11.59
CA PRO A 389 -7.01 11.66 -12.45
C PRO A 389 -6.22 11.02 -13.61
N ILE A 390 -5.28 11.76 -14.20
CA ILE A 390 -4.41 11.24 -15.27
C ILE A 390 -3.46 10.17 -14.70
N PHE A 391 -2.90 10.40 -13.51
CA PHE A 391 -2.08 9.44 -12.80
C PHE A 391 -2.86 8.14 -12.54
N SER A 392 -4.13 8.22 -12.15
CA SER A 392 -4.99 7.05 -11.92
C SER A 392 -5.18 6.22 -13.19
N ILE A 393 -5.33 6.86 -14.35
CA ILE A 393 -5.40 6.16 -15.66
C ILE A 393 -4.06 5.47 -15.96
N ILE A 394 -2.93 6.17 -15.77
CA ILE A 394 -1.59 5.60 -15.96
C ILE A 394 -1.38 4.40 -15.02
N TYR A 395 -1.84 4.50 -13.77
CA TYR A 395 -1.79 3.41 -12.80
C TYR A 395 -2.54 2.17 -13.29
N VAL A 396 -3.77 2.32 -13.76
CA VAL A 396 -4.58 1.21 -14.30
C VAL A 396 -3.91 0.56 -15.51
N ILE A 397 -3.40 1.35 -16.46
CA ILE A 397 -2.70 0.84 -17.65
C ILE A 397 -1.45 0.07 -17.26
N THR A 398 -0.62 0.63 -16.37
CA THR A 398 0.66 0.01 -15.99
C THR A 398 0.48 -1.25 -15.16
N ILE A 399 -0.53 -1.32 -14.29
CA ILE A 399 -0.94 -2.55 -13.59
C ILE A 399 -1.40 -3.61 -14.59
N THR A 400 -2.21 -3.23 -15.59
CA THR A 400 -2.69 -4.14 -16.65
C THR A 400 -1.52 -4.77 -17.40
N ILE A 401 -0.53 -3.99 -17.80
CA ILE A 401 0.71 -4.50 -18.41
C ILE A 401 1.42 -5.45 -17.45
N GLY A 402 1.41 -5.14 -16.16
CA GLY A 402 1.99 -5.98 -15.11
C GLY A 402 1.37 -7.37 -15.03
N ILE A 403 0.05 -7.49 -15.17
CA ILE A 403 -0.69 -8.77 -15.10
C ILE A 403 -0.13 -9.81 -16.08
N PHE A 404 0.19 -9.36 -17.29
CA PHE A 404 0.74 -10.21 -18.37
C PHE A 404 2.26 -10.32 -18.32
N SER A 405 2.93 -9.72 -17.33
CA SER A 405 4.39 -9.67 -17.25
C SER A 405 4.93 -10.69 -16.25
N LYS A 406 6.19 -11.11 -16.46
CA LYS A 406 6.94 -11.79 -15.40
C LYS A 406 7.36 -10.76 -14.36
N PRO A 407 7.17 -11.02 -13.05
CA PRO A 407 7.63 -10.13 -12.01
C PRO A 407 9.17 -10.04 -12.06
N LYS A 408 9.68 -8.82 -12.07
CA LYS A 408 11.11 -8.53 -12.00
C LYS A 408 11.31 -7.33 -11.07
N TRP A 409 12.27 -7.45 -10.16
CA TRP A 409 12.70 -6.32 -9.36
C TRP A 409 13.62 -5.40 -10.19
N ASN A 410 13.34 -4.11 -10.18
CA ASN A 410 14.20 -3.09 -10.78
C ASN A 410 14.48 -2.04 -9.70
N LYS A 411 15.75 -1.64 -9.58
CA LYS A 411 16.12 -0.54 -8.68
C LYS A 411 15.41 0.74 -9.13
N ILE A 412 14.74 1.41 -8.22
CA ILE A 412 14.12 2.72 -8.42
C ILE A 412 15.18 3.76 -8.04
N SER A 413 15.26 4.86 -8.80
CA SER A 413 16.17 5.96 -8.48
C SER A 413 15.76 6.59 -7.14
N ARG A 414 16.69 6.65 -6.17
CA ARG A 414 16.51 7.31 -4.89
C ARG A 414 16.97 8.77 -4.97
N ASN A 415 16.25 9.65 -4.31
CA ASN A 415 16.65 11.03 -4.15
C ASN A 415 17.30 11.19 -2.76
N SER A 416 18.60 10.93 -2.69
CA SER A 416 19.41 10.96 -1.46
C SER A 416 19.47 12.33 -0.73
N HIS A 417 18.73 13.35 -1.18
CA HIS A 417 18.88 14.73 -0.72
C HIS A 417 17.63 15.42 -0.23
N VAL A 418 16.63 14.68 0.28
CA VAL A 418 15.59 15.34 1.07
C VAL A 418 16.19 15.64 2.45
N LYS A 419 17.01 16.70 2.53
CA LYS A 419 17.43 17.25 3.82
C LYS A 419 16.17 17.64 4.58
N ASN A 420 15.99 17.02 5.74
CA ASN A 420 14.96 17.38 6.71
C ASN A 420 15.06 18.88 7.01
N THR A 421 14.07 19.65 6.56
CA THR A 421 13.81 21.01 7.03
C THR A 421 12.78 20.96 8.14
#